data_b4e0beb58b9d1cac192474a60aa1c811
#
_entry.id   b4e0beb58b9d1cac192474a60aa1c811
#
_cell.length_a   1.000
_cell.length_b   1.000
_cell.length_c   1.000
_cell.angle_alpha   90.00
_cell.angle_beta   90.00
_cell.angle_gamma   90.00
#
_symmetry.space_group_name_H-M   'P 1'
#
loop_
_entity.id
_entity.type
_entity.pdbx_description
1 polymer ?
#
loop_
_entity_poly.entity_id
_entity_poly.type
_entity_poly.pdbx_seq_one_letter_code
_entity_poly.pdbx_strand_id
1 'polypeptide(L)'
;MTEYIVPYQDAESEFTEKRSRFITHLYKVETEAEARARIEETKKKYYDARHNCWCYLLQEGGVVRYSDDGEPQGTAGQPMLNVFQRQEVWNVCCVVTRYFGGVLLGAGGLTRAYTKGAADALTAAGIARMGLWTLWDVPCTYPLLERMKLEVAAVGGVVRDAEYGADITLRTAFPAGTAETFQLRLTELSAGSLTMTAAGEEFLPGPREEAN
;
A
#
# COMPACT_ATOMS: atom_id res chain seq x y z
N MET A 1 3.88 -3.83 17.94
CA MET A 1 3.04 -4.14 16.76
C MET A 1 3.79 -5.15 15.91
N THR A 2 3.10 -6.10 15.28
CA THR A 2 3.72 -7.08 14.38
C THR A 2 3.75 -6.50 12.97
N GLU A 3 4.81 -6.75 12.21
CA GLU A 3 4.88 -6.38 10.79
C GLU A 3 3.74 -7.02 10.00
N TYR A 4 3.22 -6.32 8.99
CA TYR A 4 2.20 -6.80 8.07
C TYR A 4 2.32 -6.12 6.71
N ILE A 5 1.72 -6.70 5.69
CA ILE A 5 1.81 -6.24 4.31
C ILE A 5 0.58 -5.39 3.97
N VAL A 6 0.79 -4.29 3.24
CA VAL A 6 -0.26 -3.40 2.73
C VAL A 6 -0.06 -3.13 1.25
N PRO A 7 -1.09 -2.70 0.48
CA PRO A 7 -0.87 -2.13 -0.84
C PRO A 7 0.07 -0.91 -0.73
N TYR A 8 1.02 -0.80 -1.66
CA TYR A 8 1.92 0.35 -1.70
C TYR A 8 1.16 1.64 -2.06
N GLN A 9 0.27 1.55 -3.05
CA GLN A 9 -0.55 2.66 -3.54
C GLN A 9 -1.92 2.17 -4.03
N ASP A 10 -2.84 3.11 -4.28
CA ASP A 10 -4.07 2.83 -5.02
C ASP A 10 -3.74 2.42 -6.46
N ALA A 11 -4.57 1.54 -7.05
CA ALA A 11 -4.35 1.08 -8.41
C ALA A 11 -5.67 0.73 -9.11
N GLU A 12 -5.63 0.76 -10.42
CA GLU A 12 -6.72 0.32 -11.28
C GLU A 12 -6.20 -0.73 -12.27
N SER A 13 -7.05 -1.68 -12.63
CA SER A 13 -6.81 -2.60 -13.72
C SER A 13 -8.10 -2.86 -14.50
N GLU A 14 -7.96 -3.22 -15.75
CA GLU A 14 -9.11 -3.52 -16.61
C GLU A 14 -8.79 -4.65 -17.58
N PHE A 15 -9.76 -5.52 -17.80
CA PHE A 15 -9.68 -6.53 -18.85
C PHE A 15 -11.07 -6.93 -19.35
N THR A 16 -11.11 -7.63 -20.46
CA THR A 16 -12.33 -8.18 -21.05
C THR A 16 -12.24 -9.70 -21.11
N GLU A 17 -13.27 -10.40 -20.65
CA GLU A 17 -13.42 -11.85 -20.72
C GLU A 17 -14.79 -12.20 -21.31
N LYS A 18 -14.82 -12.94 -22.42
CA LYS A 18 -16.06 -13.31 -23.13
C LYS A 18 -17.02 -12.12 -23.32
N ARG A 19 -16.51 -10.98 -23.77
CA ARG A 19 -17.21 -9.70 -23.97
C ARG A 19 -17.67 -9.01 -22.67
N SER A 20 -17.56 -9.63 -21.50
CA SER A 20 -17.76 -8.92 -20.22
C SER A 20 -16.54 -8.09 -19.91
N ARG A 21 -16.75 -6.81 -19.53
CA ARG A 21 -15.71 -5.89 -19.13
C ARG A 21 -15.62 -5.88 -17.61
N PHE A 22 -14.42 -6.05 -17.10
CA PHE A 22 -14.10 -6.02 -15.66
C PHE A 22 -13.16 -4.85 -15.40
N ILE A 23 -13.57 -3.95 -14.50
CA ILE A 23 -12.79 -2.79 -14.07
C ILE A 23 -12.56 -2.97 -12.58
N THR A 24 -11.31 -3.00 -12.17
CA THR A 24 -10.94 -3.18 -10.77
C THR A 24 -10.34 -1.91 -10.22
N HIS A 25 -10.82 -1.47 -9.07
CA HIS A 25 -10.23 -0.44 -8.25
C HIS A 25 -9.72 -1.07 -6.95
N LEU A 26 -8.48 -0.86 -6.65
CA LEU A 26 -7.84 -1.24 -5.40
C LEU A 26 -7.44 0.02 -4.66
N TYR A 27 -7.86 0.13 -3.41
CA TYR A 27 -7.64 1.26 -2.53
C TYR A 27 -6.89 0.83 -1.29
N LYS A 28 -5.93 1.63 -0.88
CA LYS A 28 -5.32 1.57 0.43
C LYS A 28 -6.29 2.24 1.42
N VAL A 29 -6.66 1.54 2.48
CA VAL A 29 -7.62 2.01 3.49
C VAL A 29 -7.17 1.60 4.89
N GLU A 30 -7.45 2.40 5.88
CA GLU A 30 -7.07 2.10 7.27
C GLU A 30 -8.29 1.78 8.14
N THR A 31 -9.48 2.27 7.76
CA THR A 31 -10.71 2.15 8.53
C THR A 31 -11.86 1.56 7.71
N GLU A 32 -12.83 0.98 8.42
CA GLU A 32 -14.07 0.49 7.79
C GLU A 32 -14.88 1.64 7.15
N ALA A 33 -14.82 2.84 7.72
CA ALA A 33 -15.47 4.02 7.17
C ALA A 33 -14.87 4.42 5.82
N GLU A 34 -13.54 4.41 5.70
CA GLU A 34 -12.85 4.66 4.43
C GLU A 34 -13.18 3.59 3.39
N ALA A 35 -13.11 2.29 3.77
CA ALA A 35 -13.44 1.21 2.86
C ALA A 35 -14.87 1.35 2.30
N ARG A 36 -15.85 1.64 3.15
CA ARG A 36 -17.24 1.88 2.75
C ARG A 36 -17.37 3.11 1.84
N ALA A 37 -16.68 4.20 2.15
CA ALA A 37 -16.69 5.40 1.32
C ALA A 37 -16.15 5.11 -0.11
N ARG A 38 -15.05 4.37 -0.23
CA ARG A 38 -14.48 3.95 -1.54
C ARG A 38 -15.41 3.04 -2.32
N ILE A 39 -16.09 2.10 -1.66
CA ILE A 39 -17.11 1.25 -2.28
C ILE A 39 -18.25 2.10 -2.85
N GLU A 40 -18.81 3.02 -2.06
CA GLU A 40 -19.91 3.87 -2.50
C GLU A 40 -19.51 4.86 -3.59
N GLU A 41 -18.29 5.40 -3.54
CA GLU A 41 -17.72 6.25 -4.60
C GLU A 41 -17.63 5.48 -5.91
N THR A 42 -17.11 4.24 -5.88
CA THR A 42 -17.00 3.38 -7.07
C THR A 42 -18.37 3.00 -7.62
N LYS A 43 -19.32 2.63 -6.76
CA LYS A 43 -20.71 2.34 -7.14
C LYS A 43 -21.38 3.54 -7.82
N LYS A 44 -21.14 4.75 -7.32
CA LYS A 44 -21.66 5.99 -7.95
C LYS A 44 -21.02 6.26 -9.30
N LYS A 45 -19.71 6.04 -9.43
CA LYS A 45 -18.96 6.20 -10.69
C LYS A 45 -19.49 5.25 -11.76
N TYR A 46 -19.81 4.01 -11.38
CA TYR A 46 -20.29 2.95 -12.27
C TYR A 46 -21.73 2.53 -11.95
N TYR A 47 -22.62 3.52 -11.78
CA TYR A 47 -24.02 3.30 -11.39
C TYR A 47 -24.84 2.49 -12.41
N ASP A 48 -24.40 2.45 -13.67
CA ASP A 48 -25.01 1.72 -14.77
C ASP A 48 -24.47 0.28 -14.90
N ALA A 49 -23.45 -0.07 -14.12
CA ALA A 49 -22.96 -1.43 -14.06
C ALA A 49 -23.90 -2.32 -13.25
N ARG A 50 -24.03 -3.57 -13.67
CA ARG A 50 -24.92 -4.53 -13.01
C ARG A 50 -24.39 -5.02 -11.68
N HIS A 51 -23.06 -5.13 -11.55
CA HIS A 51 -22.39 -5.65 -10.37
C HIS A 51 -21.14 -4.82 -10.04
N ASN A 52 -21.02 -4.43 -8.78
CA ASN A 52 -19.85 -3.82 -8.17
C ASN A 52 -19.45 -4.66 -6.96
N CYS A 53 -18.85 -5.83 -7.21
CA CYS A 53 -18.44 -6.77 -6.19
C CYS A 53 -17.25 -6.22 -5.43
N TRP A 54 -17.19 -6.44 -4.11
CA TRP A 54 -16.14 -5.84 -3.31
C TRP A 54 -15.68 -6.74 -2.16
N CYS A 55 -14.47 -6.50 -1.68
CA CYS A 55 -13.96 -7.00 -0.42
C CYS A 55 -13.03 -5.98 0.24
N TYR A 56 -12.89 -6.06 1.57
CA TYR A 56 -11.86 -5.33 2.30
C TYR A 56 -11.35 -6.13 3.49
N LEU A 57 -10.07 -5.90 3.79
CA LEU A 57 -9.36 -6.47 4.93
C LEU A 57 -8.67 -5.34 5.69
N LEU A 58 -8.93 -5.24 6.99
CA LEU A 58 -8.32 -4.24 7.87
C LEU A 58 -7.55 -4.95 8.98
N GLN A 59 -6.32 -4.55 9.17
CA GLN A 59 -5.43 -5.13 10.17
C GLN A 59 -5.94 -4.85 11.59
N GLU A 60 -6.40 -3.63 11.84
CA GLU A 60 -7.00 -3.29 13.12
C GLU A 60 -8.31 -4.06 13.32
N GLY A 61 -8.39 -4.80 14.42
CA GLY A 61 -9.54 -5.65 14.74
C GLY A 61 -9.70 -6.89 13.85
N GLY A 62 -8.80 -7.16 12.89
CA GLY A 62 -8.88 -8.30 11.99
C GLY A 62 -10.16 -8.32 11.14
N VAL A 63 -10.65 -7.16 10.73
CA VAL A 63 -11.94 -7.03 10.04
C VAL A 63 -11.83 -7.52 8.61
N VAL A 64 -12.71 -8.45 8.23
CA VAL A 64 -12.80 -8.99 6.87
C VAL A 64 -14.25 -8.97 6.42
N ARG A 65 -14.52 -8.35 5.27
CA ARG A 65 -15.86 -8.27 4.68
C ARG A 65 -15.79 -8.41 3.15
N TYR A 66 -16.86 -8.91 2.56
CA TYR A 66 -17.00 -9.02 1.11
C TYR A 66 -18.48 -9.05 0.69
N SER A 67 -18.73 -8.83 -0.59
CA SER A 67 -20.06 -8.92 -1.21
C SER A 67 -19.93 -9.37 -2.68
N ASP A 68 -20.80 -10.26 -3.07
CA ASP A 68 -20.98 -10.67 -4.46
C ASP A 68 -21.85 -9.68 -5.26
N ASP A 69 -22.49 -8.70 -4.62
CA ASP A 69 -23.31 -7.63 -5.23
C ASP A 69 -24.23 -8.13 -6.37
N GLY A 70 -24.95 -9.23 -6.13
CA GLY A 70 -25.89 -9.83 -7.08
C GLY A 70 -25.30 -10.80 -8.08
N GLU A 71 -23.99 -11.06 -8.08
CA GLU A 71 -23.44 -12.24 -8.75
C GLU A 71 -23.83 -13.53 -7.99
N PRO A 72 -23.75 -14.71 -8.61
CA PRO A 72 -24.00 -15.96 -7.91
C PRO A 72 -23.13 -16.10 -6.67
N GLN A 73 -23.70 -16.56 -5.57
CA GLN A 73 -23.06 -16.64 -4.27
C GLN A 73 -21.69 -17.32 -4.33
N GLY A 74 -20.67 -16.67 -3.77
CA GLY A 74 -19.29 -17.17 -3.68
C GLY A 74 -18.50 -17.11 -4.98
N THR A 75 -19.00 -16.44 -6.02
CA THR A 75 -18.29 -16.37 -7.32
C THR A 75 -17.48 -15.09 -7.51
N ALA A 76 -17.62 -14.09 -6.64
CA ALA A 76 -16.97 -12.79 -6.79
C ALA A 76 -16.23 -12.35 -5.53
N GLY A 77 -16.93 -11.95 -4.50
CA GLY A 77 -16.35 -11.32 -3.30
C GLY A 77 -15.36 -12.23 -2.56
N GLN A 78 -15.73 -13.50 -2.32
CA GLN A 78 -14.85 -14.46 -1.67
C GLN A 78 -13.59 -14.80 -2.52
N PRO A 79 -13.67 -15.05 -3.84
CA PRO A 79 -12.50 -15.21 -4.69
C PRO A 79 -11.53 -14.02 -4.67
N MET A 80 -12.05 -12.79 -4.68
CA MET A 80 -11.24 -11.58 -4.54
C MET A 80 -10.54 -11.52 -3.18
N LEU A 81 -11.29 -11.77 -2.09
CA LEU A 81 -10.77 -11.82 -0.75
C LEU A 81 -9.60 -12.80 -0.58
N ASN A 82 -9.74 -13.99 -1.17
CA ASN A 82 -8.72 -15.04 -1.10
C ASN A 82 -7.37 -14.60 -1.73
N VAL A 83 -7.37 -13.68 -2.70
CA VAL A 83 -6.13 -13.13 -3.27
C VAL A 83 -5.32 -12.41 -2.20
N PHE A 84 -5.95 -11.51 -1.46
CA PHE A 84 -5.29 -10.72 -0.42
C PHE A 84 -4.91 -11.57 0.79
N GLN A 85 -5.77 -12.51 1.21
CA GLN A 85 -5.48 -13.41 2.31
C GLN A 85 -4.27 -14.31 2.06
N ARG A 86 -4.12 -14.84 0.83
CA ARG A 86 -2.98 -15.70 0.47
C ARG A 86 -1.64 -14.95 0.47
N GLN A 87 -1.67 -13.66 0.20
CA GLN A 87 -0.49 -12.80 0.22
C GLN A 87 -0.35 -12.02 1.54
N GLU A 88 -1.21 -12.31 2.52
CA GLU A 88 -1.25 -11.66 3.83
C GLU A 88 -1.36 -10.12 3.75
N VAL A 89 -2.04 -9.63 2.71
CA VAL A 89 -2.23 -8.19 2.48
C VAL A 89 -3.42 -7.68 3.28
N TRP A 90 -3.17 -6.68 4.09
CA TRP A 90 -4.12 -5.98 4.94
C TRP A 90 -4.31 -4.52 4.51
N ASN A 91 -5.26 -3.82 5.12
CA ASN A 91 -5.55 -2.41 4.86
C ASN A 91 -5.84 -2.14 3.38
N VAL A 92 -6.61 -3.05 2.78
CA VAL A 92 -6.98 -3.05 1.37
C VAL A 92 -8.49 -3.08 1.21
N CYS A 93 -8.99 -2.28 0.27
CA CYS A 93 -10.36 -2.36 -0.26
C CYS A 93 -10.28 -2.56 -1.77
N CYS A 94 -10.94 -3.59 -2.28
CA CYS A 94 -10.97 -3.90 -3.70
C CYS A 94 -12.42 -3.95 -4.20
N VAL A 95 -12.70 -3.22 -5.28
CA VAL A 95 -14.01 -3.21 -5.94
C VAL A 95 -13.82 -3.61 -7.39
N VAL A 96 -14.53 -4.64 -7.83
CA VAL A 96 -14.56 -5.07 -9.23
C VAL A 96 -15.94 -4.80 -9.82
N THR A 97 -15.97 -3.87 -10.76
CA THR A 97 -17.15 -3.50 -11.53
C THR A 97 -17.25 -4.37 -12.79
N ARG A 98 -18.38 -4.99 -13.03
CA ARG A 98 -18.60 -5.81 -14.21
C ARG A 98 -19.74 -5.28 -15.07
N TYR A 99 -19.43 -5.13 -16.38
CA TYR A 99 -20.41 -4.96 -17.45
C TYR A 99 -20.59 -6.28 -18.19
N PHE A 100 -21.82 -6.79 -18.22
CA PHE A 100 -22.13 -8.05 -18.88
C PHE A 100 -22.06 -7.93 -20.41
N GLY A 101 -21.32 -8.80 -21.06
CA GLY A 101 -21.12 -8.80 -22.51
C GLY A 101 -22.04 -9.71 -23.33
N GLY A 102 -23.14 -10.19 -22.72
CA GLY A 102 -24.11 -11.05 -23.43
C GLY A 102 -23.71 -12.54 -23.46
N VAL A 103 -22.52 -12.91 -22.99
CA VAL A 103 -22.05 -14.32 -22.96
C VAL A 103 -21.83 -14.74 -21.50
N LEU A 104 -22.48 -15.83 -21.09
CA LEU A 104 -22.33 -16.34 -19.71
C LEU A 104 -20.93 -16.95 -19.51
N LEU A 105 -20.31 -16.57 -18.39
CA LEU A 105 -19.02 -17.12 -17.96
C LEU A 105 -19.17 -18.46 -17.23
N GLY A 106 -20.31 -18.65 -16.56
CA GLY A 106 -20.54 -19.72 -15.58
C GLY A 106 -19.79 -19.46 -14.27
N ALA A 107 -20.14 -20.20 -13.21
CA ALA A 107 -19.57 -19.98 -11.88
C ALA A 107 -18.04 -20.02 -11.86
N GLY A 108 -17.44 -21.05 -12.45
CA GLY A 108 -15.96 -21.15 -12.52
C GLY A 108 -15.29 -20.07 -13.37
N GLY A 109 -15.98 -19.55 -14.40
CA GLY A 109 -15.50 -18.42 -15.21
C GLY A 109 -15.53 -17.12 -14.43
N LEU A 110 -16.62 -16.86 -13.67
CA LEU A 110 -16.74 -15.71 -12.79
C LEU A 110 -15.65 -15.73 -11.71
N THR A 111 -15.51 -16.84 -10.99
CA THR A 111 -14.46 -16.99 -9.97
C THR A 111 -13.08 -16.64 -10.51
N ARG A 112 -12.70 -17.17 -11.67
CA ARG A 112 -11.41 -16.84 -12.30
C ARG A 112 -11.29 -15.37 -12.68
N ALA A 113 -12.35 -14.77 -13.22
CA ALA A 113 -12.36 -13.37 -13.64
C ALA A 113 -12.20 -12.41 -12.45
N TYR A 114 -12.95 -12.62 -11.36
CA TYR A 114 -12.85 -11.81 -10.16
C TYR A 114 -11.49 -11.98 -9.45
N THR A 115 -10.98 -13.22 -9.36
CA THR A 115 -9.62 -13.48 -8.85
C THR A 115 -8.56 -12.76 -9.68
N LYS A 116 -8.67 -12.83 -11.03
CA LYS A 116 -7.74 -12.15 -11.92
C LYS A 116 -7.77 -10.63 -11.74
N GLY A 117 -8.97 -10.02 -11.65
CA GLY A 117 -9.10 -8.59 -11.45
C GLY A 117 -8.40 -8.13 -10.16
N ALA A 118 -8.65 -8.82 -9.05
CA ALA A 118 -8.01 -8.51 -7.77
C ALA A 118 -6.48 -8.69 -7.83
N ALA A 119 -5.99 -9.76 -8.46
CA ALA A 119 -4.55 -10.03 -8.60
C ALA A 119 -3.85 -9.00 -9.49
N ASP A 120 -4.44 -8.67 -10.65
CA ASP A 120 -3.88 -7.67 -11.58
C ASP A 120 -3.78 -6.29 -10.90
N ALA A 121 -4.82 -5.90 -10.14
CA ALA A 121 -4.82 -4.61 -9.42
C ALA A 121 -3.79 -4.60 -8.28
N LEU A 122 -3.61 -5.70 -7.55
CA LEU A 122 -2.59 -5.80 -6.51
C LEU A 122 -1.18 -5.75 -7.12
N THR A 123 -0.95 -6.42 -8.24
CA THR A 123 0.32 -6.34 -8.98
C THR A 123 0.62 -4.89 -9.42
N ALA A 124 -0.39 -4.18 -9.93
CA ALA A 124 -0.24 -2.77 -10.32
C ALA A 124 0.04 -1.86 -9.12
N ALA A 125 -0.63 -2.10 -7.99
CA ALA A 125 -0.40 -1.36 -6.74
C ALA A 125 1.01 -1.59 -6.19
N GLY A 126 1.54 -2.81 -6.30
CA GLY A 126 2.65 -3.28 -5.51
C GLY A 126 2.27 -3.40 -4.03
N ILE A 127 3.19 -3.86 -3.24
CA ILE A 127 3.02 -4.01 -1.79
C ILE A 127 4.12 -3.27 -1.03
N ALA A 128 3.86 -3.02 0.25
CA ALA A 128 4.87 -2.52 1.20
C ALA A 128 4.71 -3.26 2.53
N ARG A 129 5.82 -3.49 3.21
CA ARG A 129 5.83 -4.05 4.55
C ARG A 129 5.75 -2.92 5.57
N MET A 130 4.69 -2.91 6.36
CA MET A 130 4.56 -2.03 7.53
C MET A 130 5.49 -2.51 8.63
N GLY A 131 6.34 -1.64 9.13
CA GLY A 131 7.32 -1.96 10.17
C GLY A 131 7.63 -0.78 11.07
N LEU A 132 8.34 -1.04 12.17
CA LEU A 132 8.80 0.01 13.08
C LEU A 132 9.96 0.78 12.45
N TRP A 133 9.82 2.10 12.43
CA TRP A 133 10.85 3.03 12.00
C TRP A 133 11.24 3.93 13.17
N THR A 134 12.52 4.20 13.31
CA THR A 134 13.06 5.19 14.26
C THR A 134 13.21 6.54 13.58
N LEU A 135 12.73 7.59 14.23
CA LEU A 135 12.76 8.97 13.72
C LEU A 135 13.97 9.70 14.32
N TRP A 136 14.68 10.46 13.48
CA TRP A 136 15.90 11.14 13.88
C TRP A 136 16.01 12.52 13.24
N ASP A 137 16.45 13.50 14.03
CA ASP A 137 16.86 14.80 13.55
C ASP A 137 18.36 14.78 13.29
N VAL A 138 18.73 14.98 12.02
CA VAL A 138 20.09 14.93 11.52
C VAL A 138 20.54 16.34 11.17
N PRO A 139 21.46 16.96 11.96
CA PRO A 139 22.03 18.25 11.61
C PRO A 139 22.88 18.12 10.34
N CYS A 140 22.79 19.12 9.48
CA CYS A 140 23.46 19.14 8.19
C CYS A 140 23.87 20.57 7.81
N THR A 141 25.04 20.73 7.20
CA THR A 141 25.43 21.99 6.58
C THR A 141 25.00 22.01 5.11
N TYR A 142 24.80 23.19 4.54
CA TYR A 142 24.40 23.36 3.13
C TYR A 142 25.32 22.59 2.13
N PRO A 143 26.66 22.63 2.27
CA PRO A 143 27.55 21.88 1.38
C PRO A 143 27.40 20.35 1.47
N LEU A 144 26.93 19.82 2.61
CA LEU A 144 26.78 18.38 2.82
C LEU A 144 25.37 17.85 2.49
N LEU A 145 24.40 18.72 2.20
CA LEU A 145 22.99 18.36 2.08
C LEU A 145 22.72 17.19 1.12
N GLU A 146 23.18 17.31 -0.12
CA GLU A 146 22.93 16.28 -1.14
C GLU A 146 23.67 14.97 -0.83
N ARG A 147 24.88 15.07 -0.29
CA ARG A 147 25.62 13.89 0.17
C ARG A 147 24.91 13.20 1.32
N MET A 148 24.37 13.97 2.29
CA MET A 148 23.65 13.44 3.44
C MET A 148 22.39 12.67 3.01
N LYS A 149 21.61 13.22 2.06
CA LYS A 149 20.44 12.54 1.49
C LYS A 149 20.80 11.18 0.86
N LEU A 150 21.95 11.13 0.15
CA LEU A 150 22.42 9.88 -0.44
C LEU A 150 22.84 8.85 0.63
N GLU A 151 23.50 9.28 1.70
CA GLU A 151 23.88 8.38 2.79
C GLU A 151 22.68 7.87 3.60
N VAL A 152 21.67 8.71 3.81
CA VAL A 152 20.36 8.28 4.40
C VAL A 152 19.74 7.18 3.54
N ALA A 153 19.63 7.44 2.24
CA ALA A 153 19.06 6.46 1.31
C ALA A 153 19.89 5.15 1.21
N ALA A 154 21.22 5.25 1.30
CA ALA A 154 22.12 4.10 1.21
C ALA A 154 21.97 3.09 2.37
N VAL A 155 21.40 3.49 3.50
CA VAL A 155 21.06 2.60 4.61
C VAL A 155 19.57 2.26 4.69
N GLY A 156 18.82 2.56 3.61
CA GLY A 156 17.37 2.32 3.56
C GLY A 156 16.53 3.34 4.32
N GLY A 157 17.13 4.43 4.78
CA GLY A 157 16.44 5.54 5.43
C GLY A 157 15.75 6.46 4.41
N VAL A 158 14.85 7.30 4.90
CA VAL A 158 14.15 8.32 4.12
C VAL A 158 14.26 9.68 4.80
N VAL A 159 14.43 10.75 4.01
CA VAL A 159 14.29 12.12 4.47
C VAL A 159 12.83 12.51 4.32
N ARG A 160 12.16 12.77 5.44
CA ARG A 160 10.73 13.13 5.50
C ARG A 160 10.51 14.62 5.32
N ASP A 161 11.41 15.42 5.89
CA ASP A 161 11.31 16.89 5.89
C ASP A 161 12.71 17.50 6.10
N ALA A 162 12.85 18.78 5.83
CA ALA A 162 14.06 19.55 6.06
C ALA A 162 13.73 20.96 6.57
N GLU A 163 14.26 21.30 7.73
CA GLU A 163 14.17 22.64 8.30
C GLU A 163 15.42 23.44 7.93
N TYR A 164 15.22 24.57 7.26
CA TYR A 164 16.29 25.42 6.74
C TYR A 164 16.47 26.65 7.64
N GLY A 165 17.66 26.82 8.18
CA GLY A 165 18.06 27.96 9.03
C GLY A 165 19.49 28.37 8.76
N ALA A 166 20.24 28.77 9.81
CA ALA A 166 21.69 28.98 9.72
C ALA A 166 22.40 27.69 9.30
N ASP A 167 21.95 26.56 9.85
CA ASP A 167 22.22 25.20 9.40
C ASP A 167 20.90 24.52 9.04
N ILE A 168 20.98 23.32 8.50
CA ILE A 168 19.82 22.50 8.10
C ILE A 168 19.63 21.39 9.12
N THR A 169 18.36 21.09 9.47
CA THR A 169 18.01 19.88 10.21
C THR A 169 17.15 18.99 9.30
N LEU A 170 17.66 17.81 8.95
CA LEU A 170 16.91 16.81 8.21
C LEU A 170 16.11 15.94 9.19
N ARG A 171 14.80 15.89 9.03
CA ARG A 171 13.92 14.95 9.73
C ARG A 171 13.92 13.64 8.95
N THR A 172 14.53 12.62 9.53
CA THR A 172 14.74 11.33 8.86
C THR A 172 14.00 10.22 9.57
N ALA A 173 13.71 9.15 8.84
CA ALA A 173 13.23 7.90 9.39
C ALA A 173 14.11 6.75 8.88
N PHE A 174 14.45 5.83 9.76
CA PHE A 174 15.25 4.65 9.47
C PHE A 174 14.49 3.38 9.88
N PRO A 175 14.53 2.30 9.08
CA PRO A 175 14.07 1.00 9.53
C PRO A 175 14.73 0.62 10.84
N ALA A 176 14.02 -0.07 11.73
CA ALA A 176 14.57 -0.48 13.03
C ALA A 176 15.92 -1.20 12.86
N GLY A 177 16.92 -0.77 13.65
CA GLY A 177 18.27 -1.34 13.64
C GLY A 177 19.23 -0.81 12.57
N THR A 178 18.81 0.16 11.72
CA THR A 178 19.71 0.73 10.68
C THR A 178 20.26 2.12 11.04
N ALA A 179 19.69 2.77 12.03
CA ALA A 179 20.12 4.10 12.48
C ALA A 179 21.57 4.16 12.97
N GLU A 180 22.03 3.11 13.66
CA GLU A 180 23.40 3.00 14.13
C GLU A 180 24.41 2.97 12.98
N THR A 181 24.07 2.26 11.90
CA THR A 181 24.89 2.22 10.68
C THR A 181 24.99 3.61 10.05
N PHE A 182 23.89 4.36 10.03
CA PHE A 182 23.93 5.73 9.55
C PHE A 182 24.72 6.66 10.46
N GLN A 183 24.63 6.52 11.79
CA GLN A 183 25.43 7.33 12.73
C GLN A 183 26.94 7.14 12.48
N LEU A 184 27.41 5.95 12.19
CA LEU A 184 28.81 5.72 11.86
C LEU A 184 29.21 6.49 10.59
N ARG A 185 28.40 6.44 9.52
CA ARG A 185 28.63 7.20 8.28
C ARG A 185 28.60 8.70 8.51
N LEU A 186 27.69 9.20 9.33
CA LEU A 186 27.59 10.60 9.71
C LEU A 186 28.86 11.06 10.42
N THR A 187 29.38 10.25 11.33
CA THR A 187 30.63 10.52 12.06
C THR A 187 31.82 10.63 11.10
N GLU A 188 31.93 9.72 10.14
CA GLU A 188 32.98 9.76 9.11
C GLU A 188 32.88 11.01 8.21
N LEU A 189 31.68 11.30 7.69
CA LEU A 189 31.42 12.46 6.84
C LEU A 189 31.69 13.80 7.48
N SER A 190 31.41 13.91 8.76
CA SER A 190 31.54 15.16 9.52
C SER A 190 32.82 15.26 10.32
N ALA A 191 33.73 14.28 10.22
CA ALA A 191 34.91 14.15 11.10
C ALA A 191 34.52 14.24 12.59
N GLY A 192 33.37 13.67 12.95
CA GLY A 192 32.85 13.62 14.31
C GLY A 192 32.15 14.89 14.81
N SER A 193 31.96 15.90 13.94
CA SER A 193 31.37 17.19 14.36
C SER A 193 29.84 17.18 14.41
N LEU A 194 29.17 16.20 13.78
CA LEU A 194 27.71 16.07 13.73
C LEU A 194 27.23 14.79 14.43
N THR A 195 26.16 14.91 15.18
CA THR A 195 25.50 13.79 15.86
C THR A 195 24.00 13.93 15.66
N MET A 196 23.32 12.85 15.29
CA MET A 196 21.86 12.83 15.18
C MET A 196 21.19 12.72 16.54
N THR A 197 19.96 13.24 16.65
CA THR A 197 19.16 13.22 17.87
C THR A 197 17.91 12.39 17.63
N ALA A 198 17.58 11.46 18.54
CA ALA A 198 16.36 10.67 18.45
C ALA A 198 15.12 11.56 18.57
N ALA A 199 14.16 11.39 17.65
CA ALA A 199 12.92 12.15 17.57
C ALA A 199 11.67 11.26 17.81
N GLY A 200 11.83 9.94 17.99
CA GLY A 200 10.75 9.03 18.30
C GLY A 200 10.75 7.77 17.43
N GLU A 201 9.60 7.12 17.41
CA GLU A 201 9.35 5.91 16.63
C GLU A 201 7.96 5.99 15.97
N GLU A 202 7.82 5.43 14.78
CA GLU A 202 6.55 5.40 14.04
C GLU A 202 6.44 4.09 13.26
N PHE A 203 5.21 3.61 13.07
CA PHE A 203 4.94 2.42 12.26
C PHE A 203 4.65 2.86 10.83
N LEU A 204 5.59 2.64 9.91
CA LEU A 204 5.57 3.17 8.55
C LEU A 204 5.69 2.07 7.50
N PRO A 205 5.18 2.32 6.27
CA PRO A 205 5.43 1.43 5.15
C PRO A 205 6.90 1.52 4.70
N GLY A 206 7.47 0.36 4.43
CA GLY A 206 8.75 0.23 3.76
C GLY A 206 8.70 0.60 2.27
N PRO A 207 9.78 0.35 1.53
CA PRO A 207 9.83 0.57 0.09
C PRO A 207 8.82 -0.31 -0.64
N ARG A 208 8.52 0.08 -1.89
CA ARG A 208 7.67 -0.72 -2.76
C ARG A 208 8.32 -2.05 -3.10
N GLU A 209 7.56 -3.12 -2.92
CA GLU A 209 7.90 -4.48 -3.34
C GLU A 209 6.89 -4.95 -4.42
N GLU A 210 7.28 -5.94 -5.22
CA GLU A 210 6.36 -6.57 -6.16
C GLU A 210 5.43 -7.55 -5.41
N ALA A 211 4.15 -7.54 -5.76
CA ALA A 211 3.21 -8.55 -5.28
C ALA A 211 3.46 -9.88 -6.00
N ASN A 212 3.39 -11.00 -5.29
CA ASN A 212 3.61 -12.35 -5.83
C ASN A 212 2.40 -12.89 -6.60
#